data_58c72c6651f3599525438858b8c9a163
#
_entry.id   58c72c6651f3599525438858b8c9a163
#
_cell.length_a   1.000
_cell.length_b   1.000
_cell.length_c   1.000
_cell.angle_alpha   90.00
_cell.angle_beta   90.00
_cell.angle_gamma   90.00
#
_symmetry.space_group_name_H-M   'P 1'
#
loop_
_entity.id
_entity.type
_entity.pdbx_description
1 polymer ?
#
loop_
_entity_poly.entity_id
_entity_poly.type
_entity_poly.pdbx_seq_one_letter_code
_entity_poly.pdbx_strand_id
1 'polypeptide(L)'
;MPVVAAPAEIAIDTHAHVFVQGLGLADGRRYTPDYDAHLSDYLAQLDAHGLSHGVLVQPSFLGTDNAYLLSALRQAAGRLRGVVVVEPAVSDDALGEMAAAGVVGMRLNLVGQAPPALDASPWQGLLERVAALGWHVEVHLPAARLPEVMPPLLAAGCTVVVDHFGRPDPARGIADPCFQYLLRQAGSGRVWVKLSGAYRNWPAGQEAAAGRDAARLLLDAYTAGRLVWGSDWPHTEHRHISYASTRQSLDRWIEDPGIRRAILADTPARLFQVAR
;
A
#
# COMPACT_ATOMS: atom_id res chain seq x y z
N MET A 1 -43.10 -0.86 4.59
CA MET A 1 -42.05 -1.62 3.92
C MET A 1 -40.72 -1.10 4.39
N PRO A 2 -39.79 -1.90 4.93
CA PRO A 2 -38.46 -1.41 5.27
C PRO A 2 -37.78 -0.98 3.96
N VAL A 3 -37.32 0.27 3.92
CA VAL A 3 -36.45 0.77 2.85
C VAL A 3 -35.13 -0.03 2.98
N VAL A 4 -34.91 -0.97 2.07
CA VAL A 4 -33.62 -1.61 1.94
C VAL A 4 -32.63 -0.50 1.61
N ALA A 5 -31.76 -0.15 2.56
CA ALA A 5 -30.69 0.81 2.31
C ALA A 5 -29.89 0.31 1.09
N ALA A 6 -29.70 1.18 0.09
CA ALA A 6 -28.83 0.85 -1.01
C ALA A 6 -27.47 0.40 -0.45
N PRO A 7 -26.85 -0.66 -1.01
CA PRO A 7 -25.54 -1.09 -0.55
C PRO A 7 -24.61 0.11 -0.55
N ALA A 8 -23.91 0.33 0.57
CA ALA A 8 -22.97 1.43 0.69
C ALA A 8 -21.99 1.38 -0.49
N GLU A 9 -21.81 2.50 -1.17
CA GLU A 9 -20.91 2.58 -2.32
C GLU A 9 -19.50 2.16 -1.86
N ILE A 10 -18.87 1.23 -2.59
CA ILE A 10 -17.53 0.76 -2.25
C ILE A 10 -16.55 1.92 -2.39
N ALA A 11 -15.79 2.17 -1.33
CA ALA A 11 -14.64 3.07 -1.33
C ALA A 11 -13.60 2.51 -0.36
N ILE A 12 -12.34 2.47 -0.77
CA ILE A 12 -11.28 1.70 -0.10
C ILE A 12 -10.08 2.58 0.18
N ASP A 13 -9.64 2.61 1.44
CA ASP A 13 -8.31 3.07 1.82
C ASP A 13 -7.31 1.94 1.67
N THR A 14 -6.35 2.07 0.76
CA THR A 14 -5.45 0.96 0.42
C THR A 14 -4.14 0.93 1.21
N HIS A 15 -3.98 1.81 2.21
CA HIS A 15 -2.74 1.83 3.00
C HIS A 15 -2.96 2.43 4.38
N ALA A 16 -2.96 1.58 5.40
CA ALA A 16 -2.96 1.99 6.80
C ALA A 16 -2.22 0.97 7.67
N HIS A 17 -1.84 1.38 8.87
CA HIS A 17 -1.16 0.54 9.85
C HIS A 17 -1.88 0.56 11.18
N VAL A 18 -2.00 -0.60 11.84
CA VAL A 18 -2.48 -0.70 13.23
C VAL A 18 -1.41 -1.34 14.09
N PHE A 19 -1.27 -0.87 15.31
CA PHE A 19 -0.30 -1.38 16.29
C PHE A 19 -0.62 -0.84 17.69
N VAL A 20 -0.05 -1.48 18.70
CA VAL A 20 -0.07 -1.00 20.09
C VAL A 20 1.34 -1.09 20.68
N GLN A 21 1.58 -0.32 21.71
CA GLN A 21 2.81 -0.43 22.49
C GLN A 21 2.90 -1.81 23.18
N GLY A 22 4.10 -2.29 23.41
CA GLY A 22 4.32 -3.59 24.05
C GLY A 22 4.36 -4.78 23.08
N LEU A 23 4.11 -4.58 21.77
CA LEU A 23 4.35 -5.63 20.77
C LEU A 23 5.87 -5.89 20.62
N GLY A 24 6.22 -7.11 20.20
CA GLY A 24 7.58 -7.46 19.84
C GLY A 24 8.08 -6.61 18.67
N LEU A 25 9.20 -5.93 18.85
CA LEU A 25 9.77 -5.06 17.83
C LEU A 25 10.89 -5.76 17.07
N ALA A 26 10.94 -5.57 15.76
CA ALA A 26 12.01 -6.11 14.92
C ALA A 26 13.38 -5.49 15.25
N ASP A 27 14.42 -6.30 15.16
CA ASP A 27 15.80 -5.83 15.24
C ASP A 27 16.13 -4.95 14.03
N GLY A 28 17.00 -3.95 14.23
CA GLY A 28 17.42 -3.04 13.16
C GLY A 28 16.30 -2.14 12.59
N ARG A 29 15.18 -2.02 13.28
CA ARG A 29 14.08 -1.10 12.91
C ARG A 29 14.54 0.35 12.86
N ARG A 30 13.98 1.14 11.95
CA ARG A 30 14.34 2.56 11.75
C ARG A 30 13.80 3.48 12.86
N TYR A 31 12.66 3.13 13.45
CA TYR A 31 12.00 3.90 14.52
C TYR A 31 11.14 3.02 15.41
N THR A 32 10.76 3.55 16.55
CA THR A 32 9.84 2.91 17.50
C THR A 32 8.73 3.92 17.82
N PRO A 33 7.47 3.63 17.50
CA PRO A 33 6.36 4.51 17.88
C PRO A 33 6.17 4.49 19.40
N ASP A 34 5.86 5.65 19.99
CA ASP A 34 5.57 5.86 21.40
C ASP A 34 4.07 6.08 21.68
N TYR A 35 3.21 5.56 20.79
CA TYR A 35 1.75 5.68 20.83
C TYR A 35 1.10 4.43 20.25
N ASP A 36 -0.19 4.29 20.51
CA ASP A 36 -1.03 3.26 19.93
C ASP A 36 -1.76 3.76 18.69
N ALA A 37 -2.01 2.85 17.76
CA ALA A 37 -2.87 3.05 16.59
C ALA A 37 -3.86 1.88 16.55
N HIS A 38 -4.97 2.03 17.32
CA HIS A 38 -5.93 0.94 17.49
C HIS A 38 -6.77 0.69 16.24
N LEU A 39 -7.21 -0.55 16.06
CA LEU A 39 -8.16 -0.92 15.01
C LEU A 39 -9.44 -0.07 15.06
N SER A 40 -9.98 0.19 16.27
CA SER A 40 -11.17 1.01 16.47
C SER A 40 -11.02 2.40 15.91
N ASP A 41 -9.85 3.01 16.10
CA ASP A 41 -9.56 4.37 15.65
C ASP A 41 -9.48 4.42 14.12
N TYR A 42 -8.87 3.40 13.51
CA TYR A 42 -8.82 3.29 12.05
C TYR A 42 -10.22 3.09 11.44
N LEU A 43 -11.03 2.19 12.01
CA LEU A 43 -12.40 1.99 11.55
C LEU A 43 -13.24 3.26 11.68
N ALA A 44 -13.04 4.04 12.75
CA ALA A 44 -13.69 5.34 12.92
C ALA A 44 -13.26 6.35 11.84
N GLN A 45 -11.98 6.34 11.39
CA GLN A 45 -11.53 7.15 10.26
C GLN A 45 -12.24 6.74 8.96
N LEU A 46 -12.33 5.44 8.68
CA LEU A 46 -13.05 4.95 7.50
C LEU A 46 -14.51 5.44 7.52
N ASP A 47 -15.21 5.27 8.63
CA ASP A 47 -16.61 5.66 8.77
C ASP A 47 -16.81 7.18 8.61
N ALA A 48 -15.97 7.97 9.27
CA ALA A 48 -16.02 9.44 9.20
C ALA A 48 -15.76 10.00 7.79
N HIS A 49 -15.08 9.25 6.94
CA HIS A 49 -14.74 9.69 5.58
C HIS A 49 -15.48 8.92 4.47
N GLY A 50 -16.51 8.13 4.83
CA GLY A 50 -17.36 7.41 3.89
C GLY A 50 -16.64 6.28 3.15
N LEU A 51 -15.61 5.67 3.78
CA LEU A 51 -14.87 4.54 3.23
C LEU A 51 -15.41 3.24 3.80
N SER A 52 -15.80 2.34 2.93
CA SER A 52 -16.40 1.05 3.30
C SER A 52 -15.38 0.03 3.75
N HIS A 53 -14.18 0.07 3.16
CA HIS A 53 -13.13 -0.93 3.37
C HIS A 53 -11.76 -0.27 3.56
N GLY A 54 -10.81 -1.05 4.10
CA GLY A 54 -9.42 -0.65 4.24
C GLY A 54 -8.45 -1.81 3.99
N VAL A 55 -7.19 -1.45 3.75
CA VAL A 55 -6.08 -2.41 3.65
C VAL A 55 -5.06 -2.11 4.73
N LEU A 56 -4.88 -3.06 5.65
CA LEU A 56 -3.83 -3.00 6.66
C LEU A 56 -2.52 -3.52 6.09
N VAL A 57 -1.49 -2.72 6.19
CA VAL A 57 -0.14 -3.05 5.76
C VAL A 57 0.73 -3.26 7.00
N GLN A 58 1.50 -4.33 7.03
CA GLN A 58 2.40 -4.63 8.16
C GLN A 58 3.41 -3.49 8.35
N PRO A 59 3.50 -2.89 9.56
CA PRO A 59 4.49 -1.85 9.84
C PRO A 59 5.91 -2.43 9.88
N SER A 60 6.90 -1.67 9.41
CA SER A 60 8.28 -2.14 9.32
C SER A 60 8.91 -2.49 10.67
N PHE A 61 8.52 -1.80 11.74
CA PHE A 61 9.06 -2.01 13.08
C PHE A 61 8.54 -3.28 13.77
N LEU A 62 7.53 -3.96 13.21
CA LEU A 62 7.07 -5.27 13.68
C LEU A 62 7.65 -6.43 12.85
N GLY A 63 8.41 -6.14 11.79
CA GLY A 63 9.04 -7.17 10.96
C GLY A 63 8.03 -8.21 10.47
N THR A 64 8.36 -9.48 10.65
CA THR A 64 7.55 -10.63 10.23
C THR A 64 6.53 -11.09 11.27
N ASP A 65 6.42 -10.43 12.41
CA ASP A 65 5.36 -10.71 13.39
C ASP A 65 4.04 -10.05 12.96
N ASN A 66 3.28 -10.77 12.14
CA ASN A 66 1.99 -10.32 11.62
C ASN A 66 0.81 -10.58 12.58
N ALA A 67 1.03 -11.08 13.80
CA ALA A 67 -0.04 -11.54 14.69
C ALA A 67 -1.08 -10.45 14.99
N TYR A 68 -0.65 -9.22 15.25
CA TYR A 68 -1.55 -8.11 15.53
C TYR A 68 -2.40 -7.73 14.30
N LEU A 69 -1.79 -7.65 13.12
CA LEU A 69 -2.48 -7.41 11.86
C LEU A 69 -3.54 -8.49 11.59
N LEU A 70 -3.17 -9.77 11.72
CA LEU A 70 -4.09 -10.89 11.49
C LEU A 70 -5.25 -10.89 12.49
N SER A 71 -4.99 -10.52 13.76
CA SER A 71 -6.02 -10.34 14.77
C SER A 71 -7.00 -9.22 14.37
N ALA A 72 -6.49 -8.09 13.86
CA ALA A 72 -7.31 -6.98 13.40
C ALA A 72 -8.19 -7.37 12.20
N LEU A 73 -7.67 -8.14 11.24
CA LEU A 73 -8.45 -8.64 10.10
C LEU A 73 -9.65 -9.50 10.56
N ARG A 74 -9.42 -10.44 11.50
CA ARG A 74 -10.50 -11.28 12.04
C ARG A 74 -11.57 -10.48 12.76
N GLN A 75 -11.18 -9.44 13.49
CA GLN A 75 -12.10 -8.55 14.22
C GLN A 75 -12.93 -7.66 13.29
N ALA A 76 -12.41 -7.30 12.14
CA ALA A 76 -13.03 -6.34 11.22
C ALA A 76 -14.13 -6.96 10.33
N ALA A 77 -14.51 -8.22 10.53
CA ALA A 77 -15.64 -8.89 9.87
C ALA A 77 -15.69 -8.69 8.33
N GLY A 78 -14.57 -8.80 7.65
CA GLY A 78 -14.48 -8.70 6.19
C GLY A 78 -14.29 -7.28 5.62
N ARG A 79 -14.41 -6.24 6.46
CA ARG A 79 -14.15 -4.83 6.03
C ARG A 79 -12.69 -4.56 5.67
N LEU A 80 -11.75 -5.41 6.11
CA LEU A 80 -10.33 -5.18 5.91
C LEU A 80 -9.69 -6.30 5.09
N ARG A 81 -8.61 -5.93 4.40
CA ARG A 81 -7.65 -6.83 3.78
C ARG A 81 -6.27 -6.59 4.39
N GLY A 82 -5.37 -7.58 4.25
CA GLY A 82 -4.03 -7.51 4.82
C GLY A 82 -2.92 -7.62 3.79
N VAL A 83 -1.83 -6.90 4.05
CA VAL A 83 -0.55 -7.03 3.37
C VAL A 83 0.51 -7.31 4.44
N VAL A 84 1.05 -8.52 4.43
CA VAL A 84 1.97 -9.03 5.46
C VAL A 84 3.43 -8.86 5.06
N VAL A 85 4.34 -9.02 6.02
CA VAL A 85 5.77 -9.20 5.76
C VAL A 85 6.11 -10.65 6.08
N VAL A 86 6.66 -11.36 5.11
CA VAL A 86 7.09 -12.76 5.26
C VAL A 86 8.48 -12.95 4.67
N GLU A 87 9.16 -13.99 5.13
CA GLU A 87 10.47 -14.43 4.64
C GLU A 87 10.34 -15.75 3.89
N PRO A 88 11.35 -16.13 3.09
CA PRO A 88 11.31 -17.36 2.29
C PRO A 88 11.06 -18.65 3.07
N ALA A 89 11.40 -18.67 4.36
CA ALA A 89 11.19 -19.81 5.25
C ALA A 89 9.71 -20.03 5.67
N VAL A 90 8.80 -19.09 5.33
CA VAL A 90 7.37 -19.24 5.64
C VAL A 90 6.81 -20.50 4.99
N SER A 91 6.04 -21.31 5.75
CA SER A 91 5.41 -22.52 5.24
C SER A 91 4.18 -22.22 4.38
N ASP A 92 3.80 -23.17 3.53
CA ASP A 92 2.58 -23.06 2.70
C ASP A 92 1.33 -23.04 3.58
N ASP A 93 1.33 -23.82 4.67
CA ASP A 93 0.23 -23.81 5.65
C ASP A 93 0.05 -22.41 6.26
N ALA A 94 1.15 -21.75 6.67
CA ALA A 94 1.09 -20.40 7.22
C ALA A 94 0.59 -19.37 6.19
N LEU A 95 1.03 -19.49 4.93
CA LEU A 95 0.50 -18.65 3.83
C LEU A 95 -0.99 -18.89 3.61
N GLY A 96 -1.44 -20.15 3.66
CA GLY A 96 -2.85 -20.53 3.57
C GLY A 96 -3.70 -19.95 4.71
N GLU A 97 -3.22 -20.03 5.96
CA GLU A 97 -3.89 -19.44 7.12
C GLU A 97 -4.00 -17.89 7.00
N MET A 98 -2.96 -17.24 6.52
CA MET A 98 -2.97 -15.79 6.27
C MET A 98 -3.98 -15.44 5.16
N ALA A 99 -4.02 -16.20 4.07
CA ALA A 99 -4.99 -16.01 2.99
C ALA A 99 -6.44 -16.17 3.50
N ALA A 100 -6.72 -17.19 4.30
CA ALA A 100 -8.01 -17.42 4.94
C ALA A 100 -8.41 -16.27 5.89
N ALA A 101 -7.43 -15.61 6.51
CA ALA A 101 -7.67 -14.43 7.35
C ALA A 101 -7.91 -13.13 6.57
N GLY A 102 -7.79 -13.15 5.22
CA GLY A 102 -8.02 -11.98 4.38
C GLY A 102 -6.75 -11.26 3.91
N VAL A 103 -5.59 -11.91 4.00
CA VAL A 103 -4.35 -11.39 3.41
C VAL A 103 -4.40 -11.56 1.89
N VAL A 104 -4.00 -10.52 1.16
CA VAL A 104 -4.03 -10.46 -0.31
C VAL A 104 -2.70 -10.00 -0.92
N GLY A 105 -1.67 -9.83 -0.10
CA GLY A 105 -0.35 -9.43 -0.57
C GLY A 105 0.73 -9.54 0.49
N MET A 106 1.98 -9.48 0.04
CA MET A 106 3.14 -9.32 0.90
C MET A 106 3.85 -7.99 0.61
N ARG A 107 4.60 -7.49 1.58
CA ARG A 107 5.36 -6.23 1.44
C ARG A 107 6.86 -6.46 1.55
N LEU A 108 7.60 -5.84 0.64
CA LEU A 108 9.04 -5.62 0.74
C LEU A 108 9.28 -4.16 1.15
N ASN A 109 9.55 -3.93 2.44
CA ASN A 109 9.93 -2.62 2.95
C ASN A 109 11.45 -2.49 2.94
N LEU A 110 11.99 -1.91 1.88
CA LEU A 110 13.42 -1.84 1.59
C LEU A 110 14.02 -0.44 1.81
N VAL A 111 13.31 0.44 2.52
CA VAL A 111 13.85 1.77 2.87
C VAL A 111 15.00 1.61 3.85
N GLY A 112 16.20 2.06 3.44
CA GLY A 112 17.41 1.93 4.25
C GLY A 112 18.02 0.52 4.30
N GLN A 113 17.49 -0.42 3.52
CA GLN A 113 17.99 -1.80 3.46
C GLN A 113 18.40 -2.19 2.04
N ALA A 114 19.36 -3.10 1.91
CA ALA A 114 19.67 -3.71 0.63
C ALA A 114 18.51 -4.63 0.20
N PRO A 115 18.13 -4.67 -1.10
CA PRO A 115 17.22 -5.69 -1.59
C PRO A 115 17.82 -7.07 -1.40
N PRO A 116 17.00 -8.07 -1.07
CA PRO A 116 17.45 -9.46 -1.13
C PRO A 116 17.65 -9.88 -2.60
N ALA A 117 18.33 -11.00 -2.82
CA ALA A 117 18.51 -11.58 -4.15
C ALA A 117 17.19 -12.21 -4.64
N LEU A 118 16.28 -11.35 -5.14
CA LEU A 118 14.91 -11.74 -5.54
C LEU A 118 14.88 -12.72 -6.73
N ASP A 119 15.92 -12.75 -7.53
CA ASP A 119 16.13 -13.62 -8.69
C ASP A 119 16.80 -14.97 -8.36
N ALA A 120 17.09 -15.21 -7.09
CA ALA A 120 17.74 -16.41 -6.60
C ALA A 120 16.95 -17.11 -5.49
N SER A 121 17.21 -18.41 -5.31
CA SER A 121 16.72 -19.16 -4.15
C SER A 121 17.31 -18.57 -2.86
N PRO A 122 16.49 -18.45 -1.76
CA PRO A 122 15.13 -18.98 -1.65
C PRO A 122 14.02 -17.96 -2.02
N TRP A 123 14.36 -16.71 -2.36
CA TRP A 123 13.38 -15.66 -2.64
C TRP A 123 12.53 -15.95 -3.88
N GLN A 124 13.13 -16.45 -4.96
CA GLN A 124 12.39 -16.82 -6.16
C GLN A 124 11.24 -17.78 -5.83
N GLY A 125 11.50 -18.82 -5.03
CA GLY A 125 10.47 -19.78 -4.62
C GLY A 125 9.35 -19.16 -3.77
N LEU A 126 9.64 -18.16 -2.93
CA LEU A 126 8.60 -17.42 -2.23
C LEU A 126 7.73 -16.60 -3.20
N LEU A 127 8.35 -15.89 -4.14
CA LEU A 127 7.64 -15.08 -5.12
C LEU A 127 6.71 -15.92 -6.01
N GLU A 128 7.13 -17.11 -6.41
CA GLU A 128 6.30 -18.05 -7.16
C GLU A 128 5.08 -18.50 -6.35
N ARG A 129 5.25 -18.82 -5.05
CA ARG A 129 4.14 -19.17 -4.14
C ARG A 129 3.18 -18.02 -3.93
N VAL A 130 3.69 -16.82 -3.72
CA VAL A 130 2.90 -15.59 -3.56
C VAL A 130 2.08 -15.29 -4.83
N ALA A 131 2.68 -15.43 -6.01
CA ALA A 131 1.99 -15.27 -7.28
C ALA A 131 0.90 -16.34 -7.49
N ALA A 132 1.17 -17.59 -7.11
CA ALA A 132 0.18 -18.69 -7.18
C ALA A 132 -1.05 -18.47 -6.28
N LEU A 133 -0.88 -17.80 -5.13
CA LEU A 133 -1.99 -17.36 -4.26
C LEU A 133 -2.79 -16.18 -4.83
N GLY A 134 -2.35 -15.58 -5.93
CA GLY A 134 -2.92 -14.35 -6.47
C GLY A 134 -2.64 -13.13 -5.59
N TRP A 135 -1.64 -13.21 -4.71
CA TRP A 135 -1.20 -12.08 -3.91
C TRP A 135 -0.33 -11.13 -4.73
N HIS A 136 -0.45 -9.83 -4.43
CA HIS A 136 0.51 -8.86 -4.96
C HIS A 136 1.74 -8.71 -4.05
N VAL A 137 2.82 -8.20 -4.63
CA VAL A 137 4.01 -7.78 -3.90
C VAL A 137 4.03 -6.26 -3.82
N GLU A 138 3.90 -5.72 -2.60
CA GLU A 138 3.98 -4.29 -2.33
C GLU A 138 5.43 -3.90 -2.09
N VAL A 139 5.94 -2.87 -2.78
CA VAL A 139 7.32 -2.42 -2.64
C VAL A 139 7.39 -1.00 -2.08
N HIS A 140 8.16 -0.81 -1.01
CA HIS A 140 8.42 0.47 -0.38
C HIS A 140 9.92 0.74 -0.33
N LEU A 141 10.42 1.59 -1.22
CA LEU A 141 11.82 1.94 -1.38
C LEU A 141 11.96 3.26 -2.16
N PRO A 142 13.12 3.94 -2.10
CA PRO A 142 13.39 5.08 -2.97
C PRO A 142 13.34 4.68 -4.46
N ALA A 143 12.84 5.56 -5.32
CA ALA A 143 12.74 5.31 -6.77
C ALA A 143 14.06 4.82 -7.40
N ALA A 144 15.18 5.32 -6.90
CA ALA A 144 16.53 4.94 -7.34
C ALA A 144 16.79 3.41 -7.29
N ARG A 145 16.05 2.68 -6.45
CA ARG A 145 16.19 1.24 -6.27
C ARG A 145 15.16 0.41 -7.08
N LEU A 146 14.16 1.05 -7.70
CA LEU A 146 13.15 0.35 -8.52
C LEU A 146 13.77 -0.49 -9.64
N PRO A 147 14.80 -0.01 -10.40
CA PRO A 147 15.43 -0.82 -11.43
C PRO A 147 16.08 -2.12 -10.94
N GLU A 148 16.41 -2.22 -9.64
CA GLU A 148 16.99 -3.43 -9.05
C GLU A 148 15.94 -4.49 -8.70
N VAL A 149 14.75 -4.05 -8.22
CA VAL A 149 13.73 -4.96 -7.68
C VAL A 149 12.61 -5.29 -8.67
N MET A 150 12.28 -4.39 -9.59
CA MET A 150 11.17 -4.59 -10.52
C MET A 150 11.37 -5.75 -11.48
N PRO A 151 12.56 -5.91 -12.15
CA PRO A 151 12.75 -6.98 -13.12
C PRO A 151 12.55 -8.40 -12.53
N PRO A 152 13.17 -8.78 -11.39
CA PRO A 152 12.95 -10.10 -10.81
C PRO A 152 11.51 -10.34 -10.36
N LEU A 153 10.82 -9.33 -9.81
CA LEU A 153 9.41 -9.46 -9.41
C LEU A 153 8.51 -9.72 -10.62
N LEU A 154 8.71 -8.97 -11.70
CA LEU A 154 7.94 -9.14 -12.94
C LEU A 154 8.26 -10.47 -13.64
N ALA A 155 9.52 -10.92 -13.62
CA ALA A 155 9.94 -12.21 -14.16
C ALA A 155 9.31 -13.39 -13.39
N ALA A 156 9.17 -13.26 -12.06
CA ALA A 156 8.46 -14.23 -11.22
C ALA A 156 6.93 -14.22 -11.41
N GLY A 157 6.41 -13.37 -12.28
CA GLY A 157 4.97 -13.30 -12.57
C GLY A 157 4.16 -12.50 -11.56
N CYS A 158 4.80 -11.79 -10.61
CA CYS A 158 4.11 -11.05 -9.58
C CYS A 158 3.33 -9.85 -10.13
N THR A 159 2.17 -9.59 -9.51
CA THR A 159 1.54 -8.27 -9.51
C THR A 159 2.30 -7.39 -8.52
N VAL A 160 2.77 -6.22 -8.93
CA VAL A 160 3.57 -5.32 -8.09
C VAL A 160 2.78 -4.05 -7.77
N VAL A 161 2.78 -3.65 -6.50
CA VAL A 161 2.19 -2.40 -6.03
C VAL A 161 3.31 -1.52 -5.48
N VAL A 162 3.49 -0.35 -6.07
CA VAL A 162 4.55 0.59 -5.67
C VAL A 162 3.98 1.63 -4.71
N ASP A 163 4.52 1.71 -3.50
CA ASP A 163 4.08 2.64 -2.47
C ASP A 163 4.45 4.09 -2.79
N HIS A 164 3.60 5.03 -2.32
CA HIS A 164 3.90 6.45 -2.15
C HIS A 164 4.50 7.12 -3.40
N PHE A 165 3.78 7.08 -4.53
CA PHE A 165 4.24 7.64 -5.82
C PHE A 165 5.57 7.06 -6.33
N GLY A 166 6.04 5.95 -5.76
CA GLY A 166 7.35 5.37 -6.07
C GLY A 166 8.52 6.10 -5.43
N ARG A 167 8.27 7.05 -4.51
CA ARG A 167 9.29 7.80 -3.76
C ARG A 167 10.40 8.40 -4.62
N PRO A 168 10.07 9.31 -5.55
CA PRO A 168 11.07 10.02 -6.35
C PRO A 168 12.05 10.83 -5.48
N ASP A 169 13.22 11.10 -5.99
CA ASP A 169 14.18 12.02 -5.35
C ASP A 169 13.50 13.38 -5.13
N PRO A 170 13.40 13.90 -3.88
CA PRO A 170 12.73 15.16 -3.60
C PRO A 170 13.29 16.36 -4.36
N ALA A 171 14.60 16.37 -4.63
CA ALA A 171 15.27 17.46 -5.35
C ALA A 171 14.99 17.43 -6.86
N ARG A 172 14.71 16.26 -7.42
CA ARG A 172 14.44 16.05 -8.85
C ARG A 172 12.95 15.97 -9.17
N GLY A 173 12.14 15.56 -8.20
CA GLY A 173 10.70 15.41 -8.35
C GLY A 173 10.34 14.53 -9.55
N ILE A 174 9.45 15.01 -10.40
CA ILE A 174 9.01 14.28 -11.61
C ILE A 174 10.12 14.12 -12.68
N ALA A 175 11.21 14.87 -12.60
CA ALA A 175 12.37 14.72 -13.49
C ALA A 175 13.35 13.63 -13.02
N ASP A 176 13.12 12.97 -11.89
CA ASP A 176 13.92 11.83 -11.43
C ASP A 176 13.92 10.72 -12.51
N PRO A 177 15.09 10.30 -13.02
CA PRO A 177 15.18 9.24 -14.02
C PRO A 177 14.54 7.92 -13.57
N CYS A 178 14.54 7.64 -12.26
CA CYS A 178 13.94 6.42 -11.72
C CYS A 178 12.42 6.55 -11.51
N PHE A 179 11.89 7.76 -11.30
CA PHE A 179 10.47 8.01 -11.44
C PHE A 179 10.03 7.84 -12.91
N GLN A 180 10.81 8.34 -13.87
CA GLN A 180 10.57 8.11 -15.29
C GLN A 180 10.67 6.61 -15.67
N TYR A 181 11.55 5.85 -15.01
CA TYR A 181 11.58 4.40 -15.13
C TYR A 181 10.25 3.78 -14.65
N LEU A 182 9.73 4.20 -13.49
CA LEU A 182 8.44 3.74 -12.99
C LEU A 182 7.32 3.97 -14.02
N LEU A 183 7.24 5.16 -14.62
CA LEU A 183 6.22 5.45 -15.64
C LEU A 183 6.27 4.44 -16.81
N ARG A 184 7.47 4.06 -17.26
CA ARG A 184 7.63 3.06 -18.33
C ARG A 184 7.18 1.65 -17.94
N GLN A 185 7.17 1.31 -16.64
CA GLN A 185 6.69 0.00 -16.17
C GLN A 185 5.18 -0.20 -16.37
N ALA A 186 4.45 0.86 -16.65
CA ALA A 186 3.04 0.77 -17.03
C ALA A 186 2.80 -0.20 -18.20
N GLY A 187 3.73 -0.29 -19.15
CA GLY A 187 3.66 -1.22 -20.28
C GLY A 187 3.63 -2.70 -19.91
N SER A 188 4.09 -3.08 -18.72
CA SER A 188 4.07 -4.47 -18.24
C SER A 188 2.65 -5.01 -17.97
N GLY A 189 1.67 -4.13 -17.73
CA GLY A 189 0.32 -4.50 -17.32
C GLY A 189 0.21 -5.04 -15.87
N ARG A 190 1.32 -5.20 -15.16
CA ARG A 190 1.38 -5.86 -13.83
C ARG A 190 1.81 -4.94 -12.70
N VAL A 191 1.95 -3.63 -12.94
CA VAL A 191 2.38 -2.66 -11.94
C VAL A 191 1.23 -1.71 -11.62
N TRP A 192 0.99 -1.49 -10.33
CA TRP A 192 0.07 -0.50 -9.76
C TRP A 192 0.86 0.50 -8.92
N VAL A 193 0.34 1.70 -8.75
CA VAL A 193 0.99 2.74 -7.94
C VAL A 193 0.00 3.31 -6.93
N LYS A 194 0.43 3.44 -5.67
CA LYS A 194 -0.33 4.12 -4.62
C LYS A 194 -0.10 5.63 -4.65
N LEU A 195 -1.16 6.38 -4.83
CA LEU A 195 -1.21 7.82 -4.58
C LEU A 195 -1.40 8.05 -3.07
N SER A 196 -0.30 8.05 -2.33
CA SER A 196 -0.28 8.12 -0.86
C SER A 196 1.01 8.75 -0.35
N GLY A 197 1.05 9.22 0.89
CA GLY A 197 2.29 9.64 1.55
C GLY A 197 3.07 10.76 0.84
N ALA A 198 2.39 11.73 0.21
CA ALA A 198 3.06 12.85 -0.47
C ALA A 198 3.98 13.63 0.47
N TYR A 199 3.58 13.77 1.74
CA TYR A 199 4.35 14.42 2.79
C TYR A 199 5.65 13.67 3.17
N ARG A 200 5.82 12.42 2.72
CA ARG A 200 7.06 11.63 2.86
C ARG A 200 8.03 11.89 1.72
N ASN A 201 7.52 12.36 0.57
CA ASN A 201 8.28 12.49 -0.67
C ASN A 201 8.77 13.92 -0.91
N TRP A 202 8.02 14.91 -0.46
CA TRP A 202 8.31 16.30 -0.77
C TRP A 202 8.32 17.18 0.49
N PRO A 203 9.11 18.27 0.48
CA PRO A 203 9.17 19.21 1.60
C PRO A 203 7.80 19.82 1.91
N ALA A 204 7.60 20.19 3.17
CA ALA A 204 6.37 20.85 3.63
C ALA A 204 6.05 22.10 2.76
N GLY A 205 4.79 22.20 2.33
CA GLY A 205 4.31 23.25 1.44
C GLY A 205 4.52 23.00 -0.06
N GLN A 206 5.30 22.01 -0.46
CA GLN A 206 5.48 21.61 -1.86
C GLN A 206 4.70 20.33 -2.23
N GLU A 207 4.30 19.54 -1.26
CA GLU A 207 3.68 18.23 -1.42
C GLU A 207 2.37 18.27 -2.23
N ALA A 208 1.61 19.37 -2.14
CA ALA A 208 0.35 19.52 -2.87
C ALA A 208 0.59 19.71 -4.39
N ALA A 209 1.53 20.56 -4.76
CA ALA A 209 1.85 20.83 -6.16
C ALA A 209 2.63 19.66 -6.79
N ALA A 210 3.68 19.20 -6.12
CA ALA A 210 4.51 18.10 -6.59
C ALA A 210 3.70 16.78 -6.68
N GLY A 211 2.82 16.53 -5.71
CA GLY A 211 1.90 15.39 -5.74
C GLY A 211 0.91 15.44 -6.91
N ARG A 212 0.39 16.63 -7.25
CA ARG A 212 -0.46 16.83 -8.44
C ARG A 212 0.29 16.52 -9.73
N ASP A 213 1.50 17.06 -9.88
CA ASP A 213 2.30 16.85 -11.10
C ASP A 213 2.66 15.37 -11.27
N ALA A 214 3.05 14.70 -10.18
CA ALA A 214 3.35 13.26 -10.18
C ALA A 214 2.09 12.43 -10.46
N ALA A 215 0.94 12.76 -9.83
CA ALA A 215 -0.33 12.06 -10.05
C ALA A 215 -0.79 12.16 -11.51
N ARG A 216 -0.62 13.34 -12.15
CA ARG A 216 -0.95 13.54 -13.56
C ARG A 216 -0.12 12.61 -14.45
N LEU A 217 1.20 12.58 -14.29
CA LEU A 217 2.07 11.70 -15.10
C LEU A 217 1.77 10.21 -14.85
N LEU A 218 1.47 9.83 -13.60
CA LEU A 218 1.06 8.47 -13.27
C LEU A 218 -0.29 8.13 -13.90
N LEU A 219 -1.25 9.06 -13.91
CA LEU A 219 -2.55 8.86 -14.54
C LEU A 219 -2.42 8.70 -16.06
N ASP A 220 -1.57 9.50 -16.70
CA ASP A 220 -1.29 9.41 -18.14
C ASP A 220 -0.66 8.06 -18.50
N ALA A 221 0.25 7.54 -17.66
CA ALA A 221 0.93 6.28 -17.91
C ALA A 221 0.09 5.03 -17.53
N TYR A 222 -0.53 5.04 -16.35
CA TYR A 222 -1.17 3.86 -15.73
C TYR A 222 -2.68 3.83 -15.90
N THR A 223 -3.31 4.94 -16.32
CA THR A 223 -4.75 5.19 -16.24
C THR A 223 -5.30 5.01 -14.82
N ALA A 224 -6.56 5.35 -14.56
CA ALA A 224 -7.19 5.08 -13.27
C ALA A 224 -7.25 3.59 -12.93
N GLY A 225 -7.15 2.72 -13.94
CA GLY A 225 -7.26 1.27 -13.76
C GLY A 225 -6.09 0.60 -13.05
N ARG A 226 -4.98 1.32 -12.79
CA ARG A 226 -3.82 0.81 -12.05
C ARG A 226 -3.24 1.84 -11.04
N LEU A 227 -4.09 2.80 -10.65
CA LEU A 227 -3.80 3.70 -9.54
C LEU A 227 -4.76 3.41 -8.39
N VAL A 228 -4.26 3.46 -7.16
CA VAL A 228 -5.05 3.34 -5.95
C VAL A 228 -4.65 4.44 -4.96
N TRP A 229 -5.55 4.82 -4.05
CA TRP A 229 -5.28 5.80 -3.02
C TRP A 229 -5.16 5.13 -1.66
N GLY A 230 -4.26 5.63 -0.79
CA GLY A 230 -4.15 5.23 0.61
C GLY A 230 -3.87 6.41 1.53
N SER A 231 -4.42 6.39 2.73
CA SER A 231 -4.24 7.44 3.74
C SER A 231 -2.83 7.47 4.32
N ASP A 232 -2.22 6.29 4.44
CA ASP A 232 -0.98 6.06 5.18
C ASP A 232 -1.15 6.35 6.70
N TRP A 233 -2.41 6.19 7.21
CA TRP A 233 -2.73 6.32 8.62
C TRP A 233 -1.95 5.27 9.45
N PRO A 234 -1.42 5.60 10.63
CA PRO A 234 -1.56 6.83 11.40
C PRO A 234 -0.47 7.88 11.11
N HIS A 235 0.14 7.88 9.93
CA HIS A 235 1.16 8.85 9.49
C HIS A 235 2.41 8.81 10.39
N THR A 236 2.93 7.60 10.63
CA THR A 236 4.09 7.37 11.51
C THR A 236 5.23 8.34 11.21
N GLU A 237 5.85 8.90 12.27
CA GLU A 237 6.85 9.97 12.21
C GLU A 237 6.35 11.35 11.72
N HIS A 238 5.04 11.48 11.35
CA HIS A 238 4.43 12.70 10.82
C HIS A 238 3.10 13.04 11.52
N ARG A 239 3.11 13.14 12.86
CA ARG A 239 1.92 13.34 13.69
C ARG A 239 1.10 14.59 13.38
N HIS A 240 1.68 15.56 12.66
CA HIS A 240 0.98 16.77 12.23
C HIS A 240 0.06 16.54 11.03
N ILE A 241 0.17 15.40 10.36
CA ILE A 241 -0.69 15.02 9.25
C ILE A 241 -2.00 14.43 9.79
N SER A 242 -3.13 14.84 9.22
CA SER A 242 -4.44 14.29 9.56
C SER A 242 -4.99 13.40 8.44
N TYR A 243 -5.85 12.45 8.81
CA TYR A 243 -6.54 11.60 7.84
C TYR A 243 -7.33 12.45 6.81
N ALA A 244 -8.05 13.45 7.29
CA ALA A 244 -8.82 14.35 6.44
C ALA A 244 -7.93 15.08 5.41
N SER A 245 -6.73 15.52 5.81
CA SER A 245 -5.82 16.21 4.89
C SER A 245 -5.30 15.28 3.78
N THR A 246 -5.01 14.01 4.10
CA THR A 246 -4.58 13.03 3.09
C THR A 246 -5.73 12.65 2.15
N ARG A 247 -6.96 12.52 2.67
CA ARG A 247 -8.13 12.26 1.83
C ARG A 247 -8.43 13.42 0.87
N GLN A 248 -8.38 14.66 1.35
CA GLN A 248 -8.54 15.86 0.53
C GLN A 248 -7.44 16.02 -0.52
N SER A 249 -6.24 15.50 -0.26
CA SER A 249 -5.15 15.57 -1.23
C SER A 249 -5.48 14.84 -2.54
N LEU A 250 -6.18 13.69 -2.49
CA LEU A 250 -6.63 13.02 -3.71
C LEU A 250 -7.53 13.93 -4.56
N ASP A 251 -8.46 14.67 -3.93
CA ASP A 251 -9.36 15.56 -4.65
C ASP A 251 -8.62 16.72 -5.34
N ARG A 252 -7.49 17.15 -4.75
CA ARG A 252 -6.60 18.18 -5.33
C ARG A 252 -5.71 17.65 -6.45
N TRP A 253 -5.34 16.36 -6.41
CA TRP A 253 -4.49 15.73 -7.42
C TRP A 253 -5.28 15.28 -8.65
N ILE A 254 -6.51 14.83 -8.45
CA ILE A 254 -7.40 14.27 -9.47
C ILE A 254 -8.72 15.05 -9.46
N GLU A 255 -8.92 15.93 -10.44
CA GLU A 255 -10.08 16.82 -10.49
C GLU A 255 -11.35 16.10 -10.99
N ASP A 256 -11.20 15.11 -11.87
CA ASP A 256 -12.31 14.35 -12.41
C ASP A 256 -12.91 13.38 -11.38
N PRO A 257 -14.21 13.51 -11.02
CA PRO A 257 -14.85 12.66 -10.01
C PRO A 257 -14.98 11.20 -10.45
N GLY A 258 -15.11 10.92 -11.74
CA GLY A 258 -15.17 9.55 -12.28
C GLY A 258 -13.83 8.85 -12.15
N ILE A 259 -12.73 9.56 -12.41
CA ILE A 259 -11.37 9.06 -12.21
C ILE A 259 -11.11 8.82 -10.70
N ARG A 260 -11.50 9.76 -9.83
CA ARG A 260 -11.39 9.56 -8.37
C ARG A 260 -12.15 8.33 -7.90
N ARG A 261 -13.38 8.15 -8.39
CA ARG A 261 -14.19 6.97 -8.06
C ARG A 261 -13.48 5.68 -8.51
N ALA A 262 -12.93 5.64 -9.70
CA ALA A 262 -12.18 4.48 -10.18
C ALA A 262 -10.98 4.16 -9.26
N ILE A 263 -10.24 5.19 -8.81
CA ILE A 263 -9.07 5.07 -7.92
C ILE A 263 -9.47 4.63 -6.50
N LEU A 264 -10.65 5.07 -6.01
CA LEU A 264 -11.12 4.76 -4.66
C LEU A 264 -11.94 3.47 -4.58
N ALA A 265 -12.58 3.04 -5.66
CA ALA A 265 -13.54 1.96 -5.64
C ALA A 265 -13.19 0.83 -6.62
N ASP A 266 -13.26 1.10 -7.92
CA ASP A 266 -13.22 0.04 -8.94
C ASP A 266 -11.86 -0.66 -9.03
N THR A 267 -10.80 0.11 -9.02
CA THR A 267 -9.42 -0.38 -9.11
C THR A 267 -8.99 -1.12 -7.84
N PRO A 268 -9.14 -0.53 -6.62
CA PRO A 268 -8.76 -1.25 -5.42
C PRO A 268 -9.66 -2.45 -5.12
N ALA A 269 -10.97 -2.43 -5.44
CA ALA A 269 -11.83 -3.60 -5.26
C ALA A 269 -11.31 -4.82 -6.03
N ARG A 270 -10.85 -4.61 -7.27
CA ARG A 270 -10.25 -5.65 -8.09
C ARG A 270 -8.88 -6.09 -7.57
N LEU A 271 -7.99 -5.13 -7.24
CA LEU A 271 -6.62 -5.43 -6.81
C LEU A 271 -6.60 -6.15 -5.46
N PHE A 272 -7.40 -5.69 -4.50
CA PHE A 272 -7.42 -6.22 -3.13
C PHE A 272 -8.56 -7.24 -2.89
N GLN A 273 -9.20 -7.73 -3.95
CA GLN A 273 -10.20 -8.81 -3.90
C GLN A 273 -11.35 -8.49 -2.92
N VAL A 274 -11.85 -7.26 -2.96
CA VAL A 274 -13.03 -6.85 -2.19
C VAL A 274 -14.27 -7.12 -3.04
N ALA A 275 -15.18 -7.95 -2.50
CA ALA A 275 -16.43 -8.27 -3.18
C ALA A 275 -17.32 -7.02 -3.31
N ARG A 276 -18.00 -6.87 -4.45
CA ARG A 276 -18.98 -5.81 -4.71
C ARG A 276 -20.35 -6.19 -4.21
#